data_212f57422d3fd005ed1b5b57d4970569
#
_entry.id   212f57422d3fd005ed1b5b57d4970569
#
_cell.length_a   1.000
_cell.length_b   1.000
_cell.length_c   1.000
_cell.angle_alpha   90.00
_cell.angle_beta   90.00
_cell.angle_gamma   90.00
#
_symmetry.space_group_name_H-M   'P 1'
#
loop_
_entity.id
_entity.type
_entity.pdbx_description
1 polymer ?
#
loop_
_entity_poly.entity_id
_entity_poly.type
_entity_poly.pdbx_seq_one_letter_code
_entity_poly.pdbx_strand_id
1 'polypeptide(L)'
;MQNFMGKDGFQWFVGVVEDRQDPQKLGRVRVRCLGYHTEVHEDLKTEDLPWAHPMNPITSATISGIGQTPLGPVEGTWVVGFFSDADEAQQPIIMGTLPGVPTSLPTKDGSKGFQDRLNGNYPKYTDEPDVNRLAVNDENNPHPTLTLRKADRDLAVGVANTDATTIVDDIVSADDGKNWNEPETPYAAQYPYNHVMETEGGHLREFDDTVGNKRIHERHSSGSGYEIFDDGTKVTRVKQDNYKICLLYTSDAADDGTG
;
A
#
# COMPACT_ATOMS: atom_id res chain seq x y z
N MET A 1 7.17 35.42 -24.55
CA MET A 1 5.77 34.96 -24.21
C MET A 1 5.96 33.60 -23.57
N GLN A 2 5.52 33.39 -22.36
CA GLN A 2 5.63 32.04 -21.79
C GLN A 2 4.68 31.12 -22.55
N ASN A 3 5.19 30.01 -23.07
CA ASN A 3 4.39 28.96 -23.64
C ASN A 3 3.51 28.35 -22.54
N PHE A 4 2.26 28.10 -22.84
CA PHE A 4 1.33 27.55 -21.88
C PHE A 4 0.46 26.47 -22.53
N MET A 5 0.36 25.33 -21.87
CA MET A 5 -0.44 24.21 -22.33
C MET A 5 -1.90 24.67 -22.60
N GLY A 6 -2.46 24.19 -23.70
CA GLY A 6 -3.81 24.54 -24.14
C GLY A 6 -3.89 25.81 -24.99
N LYS A 7 -2.90 26.71 -24.90
CA LYS A 7 -2.75 27.85 -25.79
C LYS A 7 -1.81 27.57 -26.95
N ASP A 8 -0.66 26.95 -26.65
CA ASP A 8 0.43 26.74 -27.60
C ASP A 8 0.59 25.25 -27.96
N GLY A 9 -0.36 24.41 -27.55
CA GLY A 9 -0.37 22.97 -27.80
C GLY A 9 -0.50 22.15 -26.50
N PHE A 10 -0.68 20.84 -26.66
CA PHE A 10 -0.74 19.88 -25.58
C PHE A 10 0.24 18.74 -25.85
N GLN A 11 1.28 18.66 -25.04
CA GLN A 11 2.29 17.62 -25.15
C GLN A 11 2.21 16.68 -23.96
N TRP A 12 1.87 15.44 -24.22
CA TRP A 12 1.81 14.39 -23.23
C TRP A 12 3.03 13.47 -23.32
N PHE A 13 3.32 12.78 -22.24
CA PHE A 13 4.40 11.82 -22.16
C PHE A 13 3.99 10.55 -21.43
N VAL A 14 4.70 9.48 -21.71
CA VAL A 14 4.85 8.33 -20.84
C VAL A 14 6.28 8.35 -20.32
N GLY A 15 6.50 8.02 -19.07
CA GLY A 15 7.83 8.04 -18.47
C GLY A 15 7.96 7.09 -17.30
N VAL A 16 9.14 7.07 -16.74
CA VAL A 16 9.46 6.24 -15.57
C VAL A 16 10.05 7.10 -14.47
N VAL A 17 9.58 6.90 -13.25
CA VAL A 17 10.11 7.57 -12.07
C VAL A 17 11.51 7.04 -11.75
N GLU A 18 12.48 7.93 -11.58
CA GLU A 18 13.86 7.59 -11.22
C GLU A 18 14.28 8.09 -9.83
N ASP A 19 13.61 9.12 -9.30
CA ASP A 19 13.93 9.69 -8.00
C ASP A 19 12.70 10.35 -7.38
N ARG A 20 12.40 10.04 -6.13
CA ARG A 20 11.33 10.65 -5.32
C ARG A 20 11.84 11.45 -4.12
N GLN A 21 13.15 11.61 -4.00
CA GLN A 21 13.77 12.34 -2.88
C GLN A 21 13.73 13.87 -3.12
N ASP A 22 12.51 14.41 -3.24
CA ASP A 22 12.29 15.82 -3.47
C ASP A 22 12.89 16.68 -2.32
N PRO A 23 13.91 17.52 -2.57
CA PRO A 23 14.54 18.32 -1.53
C PRO A 23 13.60 19.37 -0.93
N GLN A 24 12.54 19.76 -1.65
CA GLN A 24 11.53 20.70 -1.14
C GLN A 24 10.37 19.99 -0.42
N LYS A 25 10.34 18.64 -0.43
CA LYS A 25 9.31 17.82 0.22
C LYS A 25 7.88 18.16 -0.25
N LEU A 26 7.71 18.42 -1.54
CA LEU A 26 6.44 18.73 -2.17
C LEU A 26 5.77 17.51 -2.83
N GLY A 27 6.36 16.32 -2.68
CA GLY A 27 5.87 15.08 -3.29
C GLY A 27 6.18 14.97 -4.78
N ARG A 28 7.08 15.80 -5.32
CA ARG A 28 7.52 15.71 -6.70
C ARG A 28 8.45 14.52 -6.89
N VAL A 29 8.49 14.03 -8.12
CA VAL A 29 9.39 12.96 -8.53
C VAL A 29 10.13 13.33 -9.80
N ARG A 30 11.32 12.78 -10.02
CA ARG A 30 12.04 12.93 -11.29
C ARG A 30 11.60 11.83 -12.22
N VAL A 31 11.23 12.21 -13.42
CA VAL A 31 10.68 11.31 -14.45
C VAL A 31 11.53 11.39 -15.70
N ARG A 32 11.99 10.25 -16.18
CA ARG A 32 12.55 10.14 -17.52
C ARG A 32 11.41 9.95 -18.50
N CYS A 33 11.11 11.00 -19.24
CA CYS A 33 10.01 11.04 -20.22
C CYS A 33 10.49 10.43 -21.54
N LEU A 34 9.81 9.37 -22.00
CA LEU A 34 10.15 8.69 -23.25
C LEU A 34 9.96 9.59 -24.45
N GLY A 35 10.93 9.60 -25.35
CA GLY A 35 10.90 10.45 -26.54
C GLY A 35 11.32 11.91 -26.33
N TYR A 36 11.39 12.37 -25.07
CA TYR A 36 11.90 13.70 -24.70
C TYR A 36 13.28 13.63 -24.07
N HIS A 37 13.50 12.66 -23.20
CA HIS A 37 14.76 12.43 -22.52
C HIS A 37 15.47 11.22 -23.13
N THR A 38 16.79 11.33 -23.30
CA THR A 38 17.61 10.20 -23.73
C THR A 38 17.58 9.06 -22.71
N GLU A 39 17.63 7.83 -23.19
CA GLU A 39 17.79 6.63 -22.35
C GLU A 39 19.24 6.45 -21.86
N VAL A 40 20.19 7.17 -22.47
CA VAL A 40 21.60 7.13 -22.10
C VAL A 40 21.83 7.99 -20.87
N HIS A 41 22.06 7.36 -19.73
CA HIS A 41 22.18 8.05 -18.45
C HIS A 41 23.47 8.86 -18.30
N GLU A 42 24.49 8.55 -19.09
CA GLU A 42 25.73 9.34 -19.15
C GLU A 42 25.49 10.71 -19.78
N ASP A 43 24.55 10.78 -20.73
CA ASP A 43 24.19 12.02 -21.43
C ASP A 43 23.19 12.88 -20.64
N LEU A 44 22.28 12.24 -19.90
CA LEU A 44 21.30 12.91 -19.06
C LEU A 44 21.12 12.11 -17.77
N LYS A 45 21.75 12.57 -16.70
CA LYS A 45 21.71 11.91 -15.40
C LYS A 45 20.35 12.10 -14.72
N THR A 46 20.01 11.19 -13.81
CA THR A 46 18.78 11.31 -13.00
C THR A 46 18.68 12.63 -12.27
N GLU A 47 19.81 13.15 -11.75
CA GLU A 47 19.89 14.42 -11.02
C GLU A 47 19.60 15.66 -11.89
N ASP A 48 19.68 15.53 -13.22
CA ASP A 48 19.43 16.60 -14.18
C ASP A 48 17.99 16.55 -14.73
N LEU A 49 17.24 15.51 -14.43
CA LEU A 49 15.83 15.41 -14.86
C LEU A 49 14.96 16.45 -14.14
N PRO A 50 13.95 17.02 -14.82
CA PRO A 50 13.03 17.96 -14.20
C PRO A 50 12.16 17.27 -13.14
N TRP A 51 11.75 18.03 -12.12
CA TRP A 51 10.82 17.58 -11.10
C TRP A 51 9.37 17.64 -11.61
N ALA A 52 8.72 16.48 -11.65
CA ALA A 52 7.32 16.34 -12.04
C ALA A 52 6.40 16.47 -10.83
N HIS A 53 5.32 17.24 -10.96
CA HIS A 53 4.29 17.34 -9.94
C HIS A 53 3.22 16.26 -10.15
N PRO A 54 2.89 15.44 -9.15
CA PRO A 54 1.76 14.54 -9.24
C PRO A 54 0.44 15.32 -9.16
N MET A 55 -0.51 14.99 -10.01
CA MET A 55 -1.87 15.51 -9.96
C MET A 55 -2.71 14.66 -9.01
N ASN A 56 -3.33 15.30 -8.03
CA ASN A 56 -4.24 14.62 -7.12
C ASN A 56 -5.68 14.58 -7.67
N PRO A 57 -6.49 13.62 -7.22
CA PRO A 57 -7.90 13.60 -7.59
C PRO A 57 -8.63 14.85 -7.11
N ILE A 58 -9.64 15.28 -7.83
CA ILE A 58 -10.43 16.49 -7.49
C ILE A 58 -11.13 16.39 -6.12
N THR A 59 -11.22 15.21 -5.56
CA THR A 59 -11.72 14.96 -4.20
C THR A 59 -10.71 15.28 -3.10
N SER A 60 -9.48 15.65 -3.47
CA SER A 60 -8.42 16.07 -2.55
C SER A 60 -8.19 17.56 -2.66
N ALA A 61 -8.15 18.28 -1.55
CA ALA A 61 -7.92 19.73 -1.52
C ALA A 61 -6.53 20.12 -2.04
N THR A 62 -5.53 19.30 -1.81
CA THR A 62 -4.12 19.53 -2.22
C THR A 62 -3.62 20.93 -1.84
N ILE A 63 -3.98 21.39 -0.66
CA ILE A 63 -3.59 22.72 -0.15
C ILE A 63 -3.32 22.65 1.35
N SER A 64 -2.25 23.29 1.81
CA SER A 64 -1.89 23.39 3.22
C SER A 64 -1.87 22.05 3.97
N GLY A 65 -1.52 20.96 3.29
CA GLY A 65 -1.51 19.61 3.86
C GLY A 65 -2.90 18.97 4.03
N ILE A 66 -3.98 19.64 3.59
CA ILE A 66 -5.33 19.11 3.66
C ILE A 66 -5.62 18.25 2.43
N GLY A 67 -6.22 17.10 2.65
CA GLY A 67 -6.56 16.13 1.61
C GLY A 67 -5.55 15.00 1.51
N GLN A 68 -5.50 14.34 0.36
CA GLN A 68 -4.57 13.23 0.12
C GLN A 68 -3.16 13.76 -0.12
N THR A 69 -2.19 13.20 0.59
CA THR A 69 -0.76 13.51 0.39
C THR A 69 -0.29 13.00 -0.98
N PRO A 70 0.41 13.80 -1.78
CA PRO A 70 0.85 13.44 -3.12
C PRO A 70 2.10 12.53 -3.10
N LEU A 71 2.08 11.48 -2.31
CA LEU A 71 3.15 10.49 -2.19
C LEU A 71 2.60 9.14 -2.63
N GLY A 72 3.03 8.64 -3.75
CA GLY A 72 2.54 7.36 -4.27
C GLY A 72 3.56 6.67 -5.18
N PRO A 73 4.04 7.34 -6.23
CA PRO A 73 4.99 6.71 -7.13
C PRO A 73 6.30 6.36 -6.43
N VAL A 74 6.78 5.15 -6.66
CA VAL A 74 8.12 4.71 -6.27
C VAL A 74 9.02 4.69 -7.49
N GLU A 75 10.32 4.58 -7.29
CA GLU A 75 11.28 4.47 -8.40
C GLU A 75 10.94 3.22 -9.23
N GLY A 76 10.98 3.35 -10.56
CA GLY A 76 10.54 2.32 -11.50
C GLY A 76 9.06 2.35 -11.86
N THR A 77 8.25 3.19 -11.21
CA THR A 77 6.83 3.36 -11.56
C THR A 77 6.69 3.99 -12.94
N TRP A 78 5.89 3.37 -13.80
CA TRP A 78 5.49 3.95 -15.08
C TRP A 78 4.38 4.97 -14.88
N VAL A 79 4.53 6.13 -15.51
CA VAL A 79 3.61 7.25 -15.37
C VAL A 79 3.20 7.80 -16.73
N VAL A 80 2.00 8.38 -16.76
CA VAL A 80 1.53 9.20 -17.89
C VAL A 80 1.28 10.61 -17.39
N GLY A 81 1.64 11.59 -18.21
CA GLY A 81 1.49 13.00 -17.86
C GLY A 81 1.58 13.92 -19.05
N PHE A 82 1.73 15.20 -18.78
CA PHE A 82 1.86 16.25 -19.78
C PHE A 82 2.83 17.34 -19.30
N PHE A 83 3.33 18.15 -20.25
CA PHE A 83 4.14 19.32 -19.93
C PHE A 83 3.27 20.57 -19.86
N SER A 84 3.31 21.31 -18.75
CA SER A 84 2.54 22.55 -18.59
C SER A 84 3.11 23.74 -19.35
N ASP A 85 4.38 23.65 -19.75
CA ASP A 85 5.13 24.62 -20.52
C ASP A 85 5.23 24.28 -22.01
N ALA A 86 4.41 23.37 -22.50
CA ALA A 86 4.32 22.94 -23.91
C ALA A 86 5.69 22.52 -24.48
N ASP A 87 6.19 23.20 -25.51
CA ASP A 87 7.39 22.82 -26.25
C ASP A 87 8.69 22.88 -25.44
N GLU A 88 8.72 23.62 -24.33
CA GLU A 88 9.92 23.70 -23.50
C GLU A 88 10.15 22.40 -22.70
N ALA A 89 9.10 21.63 -22.43
CA ALA A 89 9.13 20.32 -21.81
C ALA A 89 9.95 20.23 -20.50
N GLN A 90 9.93 21.30 -19.69
CA GLN A 90 10.66 21.39 -18.42
C GLN A 90 9.76 21.32 -17.19
N GLN A 91 8.42 21.38 -17.37
CA GLN A 91 7.46 21.40 -16.28
C GLN A 91 6.49 20.22 -16.41
N PRO A 92 6.92 18.98 -16.14
CA PRO A 92 6.07 17.81 -16.24
C PRO A 92 5.05 17.74 -15.09
N ILE A 93 3.84 17.32 -15.42
CA ILE A 93 2.76 17.00 -14.49
C ILE A 93 2.33 15.56 -14.72
N ILE A 94 2.30 14.74 -13.67
CA ILE A 94 1.87 13.35 -13.73
C ILE A 94 0.36 13.28 -13.50
N MET A 95 -0.37 12.65 -14.43
CA MET A 95 -1.82 12.42 -14.30
C MET A 95 -2.14 11.09 -13.61
N GLY A 96 -1.28 10.08 -13.77
CA GLY A 96 -1.51 8.77 -13.21
C GLY A 96 -0.36 7.80 -13.44
N THR A 97 -0.49 6.62 -12.86
CA THR A 97 0.44 5.50 -13.01
C THR A 97 -0.10 4.47 -14.01
N LEU A 98 0.79 3.77 -14.67
CA LEU A 98 0.45 2.71 -15.62
C LEU A 98 0.95 1.38 -15.08
N PRO A 99 0.05 0.42 -14.78
CA PRO A 99 0.45 -0.91 -14.40
C PRO A 99 0.92 -1.72 -15.61
N GLY A 100 1.77 -2.71 -15.37
CA GLY A 100 2.28 -3.59 -16.42
C GLY A 100 2.73 -4.93 -15.88
N VAL A 101 3.28 -5.74 -16.79
CA VAL A 101 3.95 -6.99 -16.47
C VAL A 101 5.40 -6.87 -16.92
N PRO A 102 6.37 -6.83 -16.00
CA PRO A 102 7.77 -6.79 -16.39
C PRO A 102 8.19 -8.14 -17.01
N THR A 103 8.68 -8.09 -18.25
CA THR A 103 9.17 -9.29 -18.98
C THR A 103 10.57 -9.71 -18.53
N SER A 104 11.28 -8.83 -17.84
CA SER A 104 12.60 -9.12 -17.27
C SER A 104 12.86 -8.16 -16.11
N LEU A 105 13.56 -8.64 -15.10
CA LEU A 105 14.05 -7.75 -14.04
C LEU A 105 15.07 -6.77 -14.62
N PRO A 106 14.93 -5.48 -14.31
CA PRO A 106 15.96 -4.51 -14.66
C PRO A 106 17.27 -4.83 -13.95
N THR A 107 18.37 -4.45 -14.57
CA THR A 107 19.69 -4.63 -13.95
C THR A 107 20.04 -3.44 -13.07
N LYS A 108 20.74 -3.68 -11.97
CA LYS A 108 21.16 -2.63 -11.02
C LYS A 108 22.08 -1.57 -11.66
N ASP A 109 22.82 -1.95 -12.69
CA ASP A 109 23.69 -1.06 -13.46
C ASP A 109 22.92 -0.20 -14.48
N GLY A 110 21.61 -0.43 -14.59
CA GLY A 110 20.75 0.30 -15.51
C GLY A 110 20.94 -0.04 -16.98
N SER A 111 21.63 -1.15 -17.29
CA SER A 111 21.85 -1.58 -18.66
C SER A 111 20.60 -2.12 -19.34
N LYS A 112 19.58 -2.53 -18.56
CA LYS A 112 18.31 -3.05 -19.07
C LYS A 112 17.13 -2.48 -18.30
N GLY A 113 16.14 -2.05 -19.07
CA GLY A 113 14.84 -1.61 -18.58
C GLY A 113 14.90 -0.35 -17.71
N PHE A 114 13.72 0.13 -17.36
CA PHE A 114 13.54 1.20 -16.41
C PHE A 114 13.37 0.59 -15.01
N GLN A 115 14.13 1.07 -14.04
CA GLN A 115 14.23 0.48 -12.73
C GLN A 115 14.45 1.52 -11.65
N ASP A 116 14.23 1.12 -10.40
CA ASP A 116 14.73 1.84 -9.24
C ASP A 116 16.26 1.88 -9.26
N ARG A 117 16.82 3.02 -9.66
CA ARG A 117 18.26 3.21 -9.80
C ARG A 117 18.97 3.47 -8.50
N LEU A 118 18.26 3.99 -7.51
CA LEU A 118 18.87 4.35 -6.24
C LEU A 118 19.05 3.12 -5.35
N ASN A 119 18.02 2.27 -5.28
CA ASN A 119 17.99 1.16 -4.33
C ASN A 119 17.89 -0.22 -4.99
N GLY A 120 17.48 -0.31 -6.24
CA GLY A 120 17.28 -1.57 -6.97
C GLY A 120 16.22 -2.47 -6.32
N ASN A 121 15.22 -1.86 -5.67
CA ASN A 121 14.16 -2.58 -4.96
C ASN A 121 12.96 -2.89 -5.86
N TYR A 122 12.78 -2.15 -6.95
CA TYR A 122 11.65 -2.26 -7.84
C TYR A 122 12.07 -2.48 -9.29
N PRO A 123 11.32 -3.24 -10.09
CA PRO A 123 10.20 -4.10 -9.67
C PRO A 123 10.67 -5.26 -8.79
N LYS A 124 9.82 -5.71 -7.87
CA LYS A 124 10.17 -6.80 -6.93
C LYS A 124 10.16 -8.18 -7.58
N TYR A 125 9.31 -8.37 -8.57
CA TYR A 125 9.06 -9.66 -9.20
C TYR A 125 9.07 -9.54 -10.73
N THR A 126 9.51 -10.60 -11.39
CA THR A 126 9.49 -10.76 -12.85
C THR A 126 8.20 -11.49 -13.26
N ASP A 127 7.66 -11.15 -14.43
CA ASP A 127 6.50 -11.79 -15.04
C ASP A 127 5.21 -11.75 -14.19
N GLU A 128 5.16 -10.85 -13.20
CA GLU A 128 4.01 -10.62 -12.36
C GLU A 128 3.38 -9.26 -12.67
N PRO A 129 2.07 -9.17 -12.85
CA PRO A 129 1.39 -7.90 -13.05
C PRO A 129 1.38 -7.06 -11.76
N ASP A 130 1.26 -5.74 -11.88
CA ASP A 130 1.15 -4.83 -10.74
C ASP A 130 -0.18 -4.95 -9.97
N VAL A 131 -1.02 -5.91 -10.35
CA VAL A 131 -2.22 -6.28 -9.59
C VAL A 131 -1.79 -7.12 -8.39
N ASN A 132 -2.15 -6.66 -7.18
CA ASN A 132 -1.76 -7.31 -5.94
C ASN A 132 -2.23 -8.78 -5.89
N ARG A 133 -1.39 -9.68 -5.40
CA ARG A 133 -1.67 -11.12 -5.29
C ARG A 133 -2.91 -11.43 -4.46
N LEU A 134 -3.21 -10.62 -3.44
CA LEU A 134 -4.45 -10.78 -2.66
C LEU A 134 -5.70 -10.46 -3.49
N ALA A 135 -5.60 -9.58 -4.48
CA ALA A 135 -6.71 -9.29 -5.38
C ALA A 135 -6.93 -10.39 -6.43
N VAL A 136 -5.83 -11.02 -6.86
CA VAL A 136 -5.87 -12.11 -7.87
C VAL A 136 -6.20 -13.46 -7.23
N ASN A 137 -5.80 -13.66 -5.97
CA ASN A 137 -5.86 -14.94 -5.25
C ASN A 137 -5.13 -16.07 -6.02
N ASP A 138 -3.86 -15.81 -6.32
CA ASP A 138 -3.01 -16.79 -7.00
C ASP A 138 -2.57 -17.90 -6.02
N GLU A 139 -3.16 -19.07 -6.15
CA GLU A 139 -2.86 -20.23 -5.30
C GLU A 139 -1.43 -20.76 -5.49
N ASN A 140 -0.83 -20.56 -6.66
CA ASN A 140 0.53 -20.99 -6.96
C ASN A 140 1.58 -20.03 -6.41
N ASN A 141 1.20 -18.77 -6.24
CA ASN A 141 2.07 -17.71 -5.75
C ASN A 141 1.32 -16.84 -4.71
N PRO A 142 0.96 -17.41 -3.54
CA PRO A 142 0.15 -16.71 -2.56
C PRO A 142 0.90 -15.52 -1.99
N HIS A 143 0.15 -14.49 -1.64
CA HIS A 143 0.74 -13.32 -0.99
C HIS A 143 1.37 -13.71 0.36
N PRO A 144 2.58 -13.23 0.70
CA PRO A 144 3.28 -13.59 1.94
C PRO A 144 2.45 -13.38 3.21
N THR A 145 1.55 -12.39 3.21
CA THR A 145 0.63 -12.12 4.32
C THR A 145 -0.23 -13.32 4.69
N LEU A 146 -0.68 -14.13 3.74
CA LEU A 146 -1.52 -15.31 4.02
C LEU A 146 -0.74 -16.37 4.80
N THR A 147 0.51 -16.61 4.41
CA THR A 147 1.39 -17.55 5.12
C THR A 147 1.73 -17.05 6.53
N LEU A 148 2.06 -15.76 6.67
CA LEU A 148 2.35 -15.16 7.97
C LEU A 148 1.13 -15.19 8.90
N ARG A 149 -0.07 -14.93 8.39
CA ARG A 149 -1.31 -14.99 9.18
C ARG A 149 -1.57 -16.39 9.70
N LYS A 150 -1.35 -17.40 8.87
CA LYS A 150 -1.48 -18.80 9.31
C LYS A 150 -0.49 -19.12 10.43
N ALA A 151 0.77 -18.77 10.24
CA ALA A 151 1.82 -19.01 11.26
C ALA A 151 1.51 -18.28 12.58
N ASP A 152 1.05 -17.03 12.50
CA ASP A 152 0.66 -16.25 13.67
C ASP A 152 -0.53 -16.87 14.42
N ARG A 153 -1.52 -17.37 13.68
CA ARG A 153 -2.67 -18.09 14.24
C ARG A 153 -2.24 -19.39 14.91
N ASP A 154 -1.44 -20.19 14.21
CA ASP A 154 -0.98 -21.49 14.72
C ASP A 154 -0.16 -21.30 16.01
N LEU A 155 0.64 -20.23 16.08
CA LEU A 155 1.38 -19.85 17.30
C LEU A 155 0.42 -19.45 18.43
N ALA A 156 -0.57 -18.59 18.15
CA ALA A 156 -1.54 -18.13 19.15
C ALA A 156 -2.36 -19.30 19.72
N VAL A 157 -2.82 -20.21 18.86
CA VAL A 157 -3.52 -21.43 19.25
C VAL A 157 -2.60 -22.34 20.09
N GLY A 158 -1.34 -22.50 19.68
CA GLY A 158 -0.34 -23.26 20.44
C GLY A 158 -0.11 -22.69 21.84
N VAL A 159 0.02 -21.38 21.97
CA VAL A 159 0.18 -20.70 23.27
C VAL A 159 -1.07 -20.85 24.13
N ALA A 160 -2.27 -20.68 23.57
CA ALA A 160 -3.52 -20.80 24.33
C ALA A 160 -3.79 -22.24 24.80
N ASN A 161 -3.27 -23.25 24.09
CA ASN A 161 -3.49 -24.66 24.40
C ASN A 161 -2.34 -25.33 25.14
N THR A 162 -1.21 -24.65 25.35
CA THR A 162 -0.14 -25.13 26.24
C THR A 162 -0.50 -24.83 27.69
N ASP A 163 -0.15 -25.73 28.55
CA ASP A 163 -0.44 -25.70 29.99
C ASP A 163 -0.28 -24.30 30.59
N ALA A 164 -1.37 -23.77 31.07
CA ALA A 164 -1.65 -22.37 31.36
C ALA A 164 -0.87 -21.79 32.56
N THR A 165 0.18 -22.42 33.00
CA THR A 165 0.87 -21.96 34.22
C THR A 165 1.76 -20.75 34.04
N THR A 166 1.93 -20.21 32.80
CA THR A 166 2.96 -19.19 32.60
C THR A 166 2.54 -17.90 31.93
N ILE A 167 1.44 -17.83 31.18
CA ILE A 167 1.19 -16.59 30.41
C ILE A 167 -0.29 -16.20 30.31
N VAL A 168 -1.23 -17.09 30.64
CA VAL A 168 -2.57 -16.92 30.11
C VAL A 168 -3.70 -17.41 31.04
N ASP A 169 -3.53 -17.20 32.33
CA ASP A 169 -4.64 -17.42 33.32
C ASP A 169 -5.87 -16.56 32.93
N ASP A 170 -5.70 -15.56 32.10
CA ASP A 170 -6.73 -14.62 31.65
C ASP A 170 -7.12 -14.74 30.16
N ILE A 171 -6.46 -15.52 29.36
CA ILE A 171 -6.92 -15.80 27.99
C ILE A 171 -7.85 -16.99 28.06
N VAL A 172 -9.02 -16.61 28.31
CA VAL A 172 -10.26 -17.29 28.21
C VAL A 172 -10.24 -18.66 27.56
N SER A 173 -10.40 -19.63 28.41
CA SER A 173 -11.11 -20.85 28.06
C SER A 173 -12.38 -20.50 27.26
N ALA A 174 -12.63 -21.19 26.15
CA ALA A 174 -13.97 -21.27 25.62
C ALA A 174 -14.93 -21.70 26.77
N ASP A 175 -16.18 -21.27 26.73
CA ASP A 175 -17.21 -21.53 27.75
C ASP A 175 -17.32 -22.98 28.20
N ASP A 176 -16.75 -23.91 27.48
CA ASP A 176 -16.77 -25.36 27.73
C ASP A 176 -15.46 -25.89 28.38
N GLY A 177 -14.51 -25.03 28.71
CA GLY A 177 -13.21 -25.44 29.25
C GLY A 177 -12.29 -26.16 28.27
N LYS A 178 -12.60 -26.10 26.97
CA LYS A 178 -11.79 -26.69 25.92
C LYS A 178 -10.80 -25.68 25.31
N ASN A 179 -9.95 -26.19 24.42
CA ASN A 179 -8.95 -25.41 23.73
C ASN A 179 -9.58 -24.24 22.96
N TRP A 180 -8.97 -23.06 23.09
CA TRP A 180 -9.35 -21.90 22.30
C TRP A 180 -8.83 -22.04 20.88
N ASN A 181 -9.67 -21.67 19.90
CA ASN A 181 -9.31 -21.59 18.49
C ASN A 181 -9.61 -20.18 17.96
N GLU A 182 -8.61 -19.53 17.41
CA GLU A 182 -8.84 -18.30 16.66
C GLU A 182 -9.70 -18.59 15.43
N PRO A 183 -10.75 -17.80 15.14
CA PRO A 183 -11.53 -17.96 13.93
C PRO A 183 -10.64 -17.91 12.69
N GLU A 184 -10.85 -18.84 11.77
CA GLU A 184 -10.12 -18.84 10.50
C GLU A 184 -10.55 -17.66 9.65
N THR A 185 -9.59 -17.11 8.90
CA THR A 185 -9.91 -16.07 7.92
C THR A 185 -10.79 -16.64 6.82
N PRO A 186 -11.89 -15.99 6.46
CA PRO A 186 -12.72 -16.38 5.32
C PRO A 186 -12.13 -15.95 3.98
N TYR A 187 -10.85 -15.58 3.93
CA TYR A 187 -10.22 -15.14 2.70
C TYR A 187 -10.41 -16.16 1.58
N ALA A 188 -11.18 -15.78 0.57
CA ALA A 188 -11.44 -16.54 -0.64
C ALA A 188 -11.71 -15.58 -1.79
N ALA A 189 -10.86 -14.56 -1.91
CA ALA A 189 -11.02 -13.49 -2.88
C ALA A 189 -11.17 -14.01 -4.30
N GLN A 190 -12.07 -13.39 -5.06
CA GLN A 190 -12.27 -13.66 -6.48
C GLN A 190 -11.96 -12.38 -7.26
N TYR A 191 -11.09 -12.49 -8.24
CA TYR A 191 -10.84 -11.37 -9.15
C TYR A 191 -12.12 -11.04 -9.95
N PRO A 192 -12.52 -9.78 -10.08
CA PRO A 192 -11.85 -8.53 -9.68
C PRO A 192 -12.41 -7.86 -8.40
N TYR A 193 -12.95 -8.59 -7.47
CA TYR A 193 -13.77 -8.06 -6.37
C TYR A 193 -12.98 -7.63 -5.12
N ASN A 194 -11.73 -8.04 -4.97
CA ASN A 194 -10.92 -7.61 -3.83
C ASN A 194 -10.09 -6.37 -4.16
N HIS A 195 -10.40 -5.24 -3.53
CA HIS A 195 -9.72 -3.97 -3.67
C HIS A 195 -8.60 -3.87 -2.63
N VAL A 196 -7.36 -3.98 -3.08
CA VAL A 196 -6.19 -4.03 -2.21
C VAL A 196 -5.38 -2.74 -2.32
N MET A 197 -5.01 -2.18 -1.18
CA MET A 197 -3.99 -1.14 -1.06
C MET A 197 -2.85 -1.68 -0.21
N GLU A 198 -1.65 -1.70 -0.75
CA GLU A 198 -0.44 -2.11 -0.04
C GLU A 198 0.61 -1.02 -0.13
N THR A 199 1.29 -0.74 0.97
CA THR A 199 2.44 0.15 0.98
C THR A 199 3.73 -0.64 0.81
N GLU A 200 4.82 0.02 0.39
CA GLU A 200 6.14 -0.60 0.27
C GLU A 200 6.66 -1.23 1.57
N GLY A 201 6.21 -0.72 2.71
CA GLY A 201 6.50 -1.25 4.05
C GLY A 201 5.67 -2.47 4.44
N GLY A 202 4.73 -2.93 3.60
CA GLY A 202 3.89 -4.10 3.85
C GLY A 202 2.68 -3.83 4.75
N HIS A 203 2.22 -2.58 4.85
CA HIS A 203 0.93 -2.26 5.43
C HIS A 203 -0.15 -2.52 4.40
N LEU A 204 -1.24 -3.16 4.82
CA LEU A 204 -2.32 -3.60 3.93
C LEU A 204 -3.67 -3.03 4.34
N ARG A 205 -4.49 -2.76 3.34
CA ARG A 205 -5.92 -2.52 3.48
C ARG A 205 -6.67 -3.20 2.34
N GLU A 206 -7.67 -4.00 2.67
CA GLU A 206 -8.47 -4.75 1.72
C GLU A 206 -9.96 -4.47 1.94
N PHE A 207 -10.68 -4.27 0.83
CA PHE A 207 -12.12 -4.30 0.78
C PHE A 207 -12.50 -5.38 -0.23
N ASP A 208 -12.92 -6.52 0.26
CA ASP A 208 -13.28 -7.67 -0.55
C ASP A 208 -14.80 -7.75 -0.68
N ASP A 209 -15.28 -7.57 -1.91
CA ASP A 209 -16.70 -7.64 -2.26
C ASP A 209 -17.08 -9.00 -2.86
N THR A 210 -16.22 -10.02 -2.75
CA THR A 210 -16.50 -11.38 -3.21
C THR A 210 -17.79 -11.89 -2.60
N VAL A 211 -18.70 -12.35 -3.44
CA VAL A 211 -20.03 -12.80 -3.01
C VAL A 211 -19.94 -13.99 -2.06
N GLY A 212 -20.54 -13.86 -0.88
CA GLY A 212 -20.51 -14.87 0.17
C GLY A 212 -19.22 -14.92 0.99
N ASN A 213 -18.26 -14.01 0.71
CA ASN A 213 -16.98 -13.90 1.43
C ASN A 213 -16.55 -12.43 1.60
N LYS A 214 -17.51 -11.51 1.75
CA LYS A 214 -17.20 -10.10 1.92
C LYS A 214 -16.34 -9.89 3.16
N ARG A 215 -15.35 -9.01 3.01
CA ARG A 215 -14.37 -8.86 4.07
C ARG A 215 -13.75 -7.45 4.07
N ILE A 216 -13.56 -6.92 5.27
CA ILE A 216 -12.70 -5.75 5.48
C ILE A 216 -11.49 -6.22 6.28
N HIS A 217 -10.30 -5.91 5.80
CA HIS A 217 -9.05 -6.26 6.47
C HIS A 217 -8.09 -5.08 6.48
N GLU A 218 -7.53 -4.79 7.63
CA GLU A 218 -6.47 -3.81 7.78
C GLU A 218 -5.35 -4.39 8.63
N ARG A 219 -4.11 -4.31 8.15
CA ARG A 219 -2.97 -4.96 8.75
C ARG A 219 -1.73 -4.09 8.74
N HIS A 220 -1.11 -3.96 9.87
CA HIS A 220 0.26 -3.44 10.01
C HIS A 220 1.28 -4.52 9.59
N SER A 221 2.44 -4.10 9.07
CA SER A 221 3.52 -5.04 8.64
C SER A 221 4.01 -5.98 9.75
N SER A 222 3.88 -5.60 11.04
CA SER A 222 4.19 -6.47 12.18
C SER A 222 3.21 -7.65 12.36
N GLY A 223 2.04 -7.62 11.73
CA GLY A 223 0.97 -8.60 11.90
C GLY A 223 -0.20 -8.13 12.75
N SER A 224 -0.08 -7.00 13.45
CA SER A 224 -1.21 -6.40 14.15
C SER A 224 -2.23 -5.86 13.16
N GLY A 225 -3.53 -5.97 13.47
CA GLY A 225 -4.59 -5.52 12.59
C GLY A 225 -5.96 -6.03 13.01
N TYR A 226 -6.93 -5.86 12.14
CA TYR A 226 -8.26 -6.42 12.33
C TYR A 226 -8.85 -6.92 11.02
N GLU A 227 -9.80 -7.80 11.14
CA GLU A 227 -10.56 -8.36 10.04
C GLU A 227 -12.04 -8.43 10.42
N ILE A 228 -12.93 -8.05 9.51
CA ILE A 228 -14.38 -8.17 9.67
C ILE A 228 -14.88 -9.09 8.56
N PHE A 229 -15.58 -10.15 8.95
CA PHE A 229 -16.11 -11.19 8.08
C PHE A 229 -17.48 -10.83 7.52
N ASP A 230 -17.96 -11.61 6.56
CA ASP A 230 -19.27 -11.41 5.91
C ASP A 230 -20.44 -11.53 6.90
N ASP A 231 -20.31 -12.37 7.93
CA ASP A 231 -21.29 -12.54 9.01
C ASP A 231 -21.21 -11.44 10.10
N GLY A 232 -20.29 -10.48 9.97
CA GLY A 232 -20.05 -9.42 10.94
C GLY A 232 -19.07 -9.77 12.06
N THR A 233 -18.56 -10.99 12.12
CA THR A 233 -17.52 -11.37 13.08
C THR A 233 -16.30 -10.48 12.92
N LYS A 234 -15.81 -9.88 14.01
CA LYS A 234 -14.59 -9.07 14.02
C LYS A 234 -13.49 -9.75 14.80
N VAL A 235 -12.37 -10.01 14.14
CA VAL A 235 -11.14 -10.50 14.78
C VAL A 235 -10.12 -9.36 14.83
N THR A 236 -9.60 -9.07 16.01
CA THR A 236 -8.53 -8.10 16.22
C THR A 236 -7.31 -8.82 16.77
N ARG A 237 -6.18 -8.64 16.10
CA ARG A 237 -4.90 -9.22 16.51
C ARG A 237 -3.91 -8.12 16.87
N VAL A 238 -3.25 -8.27 18.00
CA VAL A 238 -2.21 -7.35 18.47
C VAL A 238 -0.96 -8.15 18.82
N LYS A 239 0.17 -7.81 18.24
CA LYS A 239 1.46 -8.53 18.42
C LYS A 239 2.22 -8.13 19.67
N GLN A 240 1.91 -6.98 20.21
CA GLN A 240 2.50 -6.41 21.40
C GLN A 240 1.38 -5.95 22.35
N ASP A 241 1.63 -4.99 23.19
CA ASP A 241 0.67 -4.46 24.13
C ASP A 241 -0.51 -3.76 23.45
N ASN A 242 -1.69 -3.85 24.06
CA ASN A 242 -2.90 -3.17 23.64
C ASN A 242 -3.36 -2.19 24.73
N TYR A 243 -3.26 -0.91 24.46
CA TYR A 243 -3.68 0.15 25.37
C TYR A 243 -4.98 0.79 24.90
N LYS A 244 -5.99 0.81 25.80
CA LYS A 244 -7.22 1.60 25.62
C LYS A 244 -7.22 2.70 26.68
N ILE A 245 -7.01 3.95 26.27
CA ILE A 245 -6.88 5.09 27.16
C ILE A 245 -8.15 5.92 27.08
N CYS A 246 -8.85 6.07 28.22
CA CYS A 246 -9.96 6.99 28.39
C CYS A 246 -9.46 8.20 29.19
N LEU A 247 -9.45 9.38 28.56
CA LEU A 247 -8.98 10.63 29.19
C LEU A 247 -10.02 11.24 30.13
N LEU A 248 -11.28 10.88 30.01
CA LEU A 248 -12.36 11.34 30.87
C LEU A 248 -13.23 10.15 31.25
N TYR A 249 -13.11 9.72 32.49
CA TYR A 249 -13.98 8.69 33.07
C TYR A 249 -15.10 9.40 33.84
N THR A 250 -16.28 9.47 33.26
CA THR A 250 -17.49 9.80 34.00
C THR A 250 -18.12 8.49 34.46
N SER A 251 -17.91 8.09 35.70
CA SER A 251 -18.77 7.06 36.30
C SER A 251 -20.09 7.73 36.69
N ASP A 252 -21.13 7.59 35.89
CA ASP A 252 -22.45 7.53 36.42
C ASP A 252 -22.58 6.18 37.16
N ALA A 253 -22.00 6.12 38.31
CA ALA A 253 -22.50 5.18 39.30
C ALA A 253 -23.95 5.62 39.53
N ALA A 254 -24.89 4.92 38.92
CA ALA A 254 -26.24 4.90 39.46
C ALA A 254 -26.06 4.49 40.93
N ASP A 255 -26.17 5.47 41.78
CA ASP A 255 -26.33 5.27 43.21
C ASP A 255 -27.72 4.64 43.34
N ASP A 256 -27.79 3.31 43.20
CA ASP A 256 -28.92 2.55 43.66
C ASP A 256 -28.90 2.62 45.18
N GLY A 257 -29.31 3.78 45.67
CA GLY A 257 -29.73 3.96 47.03
C GLY A 257 -30.91 3.03 47.30
N THR A 258 -30.60 1.82 47.67
CA THR A 258 -31.57 0.97 48.37
C THR A 258 -31.89 1.61 49.68
N GLY A 259 -33.03 2.29 49.73
CA GLY A 259 -33.71 2.61 50.99
C GLY A 259 -34.29 1.39 51.66
#